data_4b8827c69dfcb785c5731269566f9fe8
#
_entry.id   4b8827c69dfcb785c5731269566f9fe8
#
_cell.length_a   1.000
_cell.length_b   1.000
_cell.length_c   1.000
_cell.angle_alpha   90.00
_cell.angle_beta   90.00
_cell.angle_gamma   90.00
#
_symmetry.space_group_name_H-M   'P 1'
#
loop_
_entity.id
_entity.type
_entity.pdbx_description
1 polymer ?
#
loop_
_entity_poly.entity_id
_entity_poly.type
_entity_poly.pdbx_seq_one_letter_code
_entity_poly.pdbx_strand_id
1 'polypeptide(L)'
;MVSTSTFKEAAANIYGLIFACTCGLILGVGLCANILVFSLFAKHNSLRKNRLDILLLSMTLADFLTLLLIPFTLHSAVSQSWPLGNVFCKVYQFLLAFSLAASTYSLCAVSMTRAMIITNPYRPPDMDLVVLMFVLVWALSFFVSLPLRMFATRDSVGPSAANFSTSSCLPTIHQHHYQVVLSQFVLFYLVPMLVIAFNYVRLALFLHRSPVMSQASARNTRRASIMVFLAAGSFSVCWLPSYVLELCVYLGLYRQDSAWEVFYFVCTVLQYLHPCVNPVLYVLLSKRYRHRRAEWLFGCTAAAAAARNRVHPEVVSVATESL
;
A
#
# COMPACT_ATOMS: atom_id res chain seq x y z
N MET A 1 30.33 -19.53 -31.80
CA MET A 1 30.42 -18.37 -30.87
C MET A 1 29.09 -17.68 -30.91
N VAL A 2 28.23 -17.89 -29.90
CA VAL A 2 27.02 -17.09 -29.73
C VAL A 2 27.51 -15.70 -29.36
N SER A 3 27.08 -14.68 -30.11
CA SER A 3 27.51 -13.29 -29.91
C SER A 3 27.16 -12.86 -28.48
N THR A 4 28.05 -12.13 -27.83
CA THR A 4 27.83 -11.54 -26.49
C THR A 4 26.58 -10.64 -26.46
N SER A 5 26.11 -10.16 -27.62
CA SER A 5 24.87 -9.40 -27.79
C SER A 5 23.63 -10.27 -27.60
N THR A 6 23.59 -11.49 -28.18
CA THR A 6 22.45 -12.39 -28.04
C THR A 6 22.30 -12.93 -26.62
N PHE A 7 23.41 -13.11 -25.89
CA PHE A 7 23.35 -13.52 -24.48
C PHE A 7 22.81 -12.38 -23.58
N LYS A 8 23.23 -11.14 -23.82
CA LYS A 8 22.71 -9.95 -23.08
C LYS A 8 21.23 -9.73 -23.36
N GLU A 9 20.79 -9.91 -24.58
CA GLU A 9 19.39 -9.78 -24.99
C GLU A 9 18.51 -10.86 -24.36
N ALA A 10 18.98 -12.10 -24.34
CA ALA A 10 18.30 -13.20 -23.65
C ALA A 10 18.21 -12.97 -22.13
N ALA A 11 19.26 -12.48 -21.50
CA ALA A 11 19.27 -12.14 -20.09
C ALA A 11 18.26 -11.00 -19.77
N ALA A 12 18.24 -9.93 -20.57
CA ALA A 12 17.29 -8.82 -20.40
C ALA A 12 15.83 -9.29 -20.52
N ASN A 13 15.54 -10.21 -21.46
CA ASN A 13 14.20 -10.79 -21.61
C ASN A 13 13.79 -11.65 -20.42
N ILE A 14 14.73 -12.42 -19.83
CA ILE A 14 14.48 -13.22 -18.61
C ILE A 14 14.20 -12.31 -17.42
N TYR A 15 14.98 -11.24 -17.21
CA TYR A 15 14.72 -10.28 -16.15
C TYR A 15 13.36 -9.59 -16.31
N GLY A 16 13.02 -9.19 -17.52
CA GLY A 16 11.71 -8.60 -17.82
C GLY A 16 10.55 -9.56 -17.52
N LEU A 17 10.70 -10.84 -17.84
CA LEU A 17 9.70 -11.86 -17.55
C LEU A 17 9.55 -12.11 -16.04
N ILE A 18 10.67 -12.24 -15.31
CA ILE A 18 10.65 -12.39 -13.86
C ILE A 18 9.96 -11.19 -13.21
N PHE A 19 10.29 -9.98 -13.65
CA PHE A 19 9.66 -8.75 -13.16
C PHE A 19 8.15 -8.76 -13.43
N ALA A 20 7.75 -9.11 -14.65
CA ALA A 20 6.34 -9.19 -15.04
C ALA A 20 5.56 -10.21 -14.20
N CYS A 21 6.09 -11.40 -14.00
CA CYS A 21 5.47 -12.44 -13.19
C CYS A 21 5.36 -12.01 -11.73
N THR A 22 6.42 -11.41 -11.16
CA THR A 22 6.43 -10.94 -9.78
C THR A 22 5.40 -9.82 -9.56
N CYS A 23 5.38 -8.81 -10.42
CA CYS A 23 4.41 -7.72 -10.35
C CYS A 23 2.97 -8.20 -10.59
N GLY A 24 2.77 -9.17 -11.48
CA GLY A 24 1.47 -9.80 -11.73
C GLY A 24 0.94 -10.55 -10.49
N LEU A 25 1.79 -11.29 -9.79
CA LEU A 25 1.45 -11.95 -8.53
C LEU A 25 1.11 -10.93 -7.43
N ILE A 26 1.93 -9.89 -7.28
CA ILE A 26 1.69 -8.81 -6.32
C ILE A 26 0.35 -8.12 -6.60
N LEU A 27 0.07 -7.81 -7.86
CA LEU A 27 -1.19 -7.23 -8.29
C LEU A 27 -2.39 -8.12 -7.93
N GLY A 28 -2.33 -9.41 -8.27
CA GLY A 28 -3.41 -10.36 -7.98
C GLY A 28 -3.66 -10.52 -6.48
N VAL A 29 -2.61 -10.76 -5.70
CA VAL A 29 -2.70 -10.90 -4.24
C VAL A 29 -3.16 -9.59 -3.59
N GLY A 30 -2.62 -8.45 -4.03
CA GLY A 30 -2.96 -7.13 -3.50
C GLY A 30 -4.41 -6.76 -3.76
N LEU A 31 -4.91 -6.96 -4.99
CA LEU A 31 -6.31 -6.71 -5.32
C LEU A 31 -7.24 -7.60 -4.49
N CYS A 32 -6.99 -8.91 -4.42
CA CYS A 32 -7.79 -9.83 -3.61
C CYS A 32 -7.82 -9.43 -2.13
N ALA A 33 -6.67 -9.07 -1.55
CA ALA A 33 -6.56 -8.69 -0.16
C ALA A 33 -7.29 -7.37 0.15
N ASN A 34 -7.14 -6.35 -0.70
CA ASN A 34 -7.82 -5.06 -0.52
C ASN A 34 -9.33 -5.17 -0.76
N ILE A 35 -9.79 -5.93 -1.77
CA ILE A 35 -11.21 -6.21 -2.01
C ILE A 35 -11.83 -6.94 -0.80
N LEU A 36 -11.11 -7.90 -0.20
CA LEU A 36 -11.58 -8.56 1.01
C LEU A 36 -11.79 -7.56 2.14
N VAL A 37 -10.86 -6.63 2.36
CA VAL A 37 -10.98 -5.58 3.39
C VAL A 37 -12.17 -4.67 3.09
N PHE A 38 -12.35 -4.20 1.85
CA PHE A 38 -13.53 -3.44 1.44
C PHE A 38 -14.84 -4.18 1.73
N SER A 39 -14.91 -5.47 1.39
CA SER A 39 -16.08 -6.32 1.64
C SER A 39 -16.40 -6.45 3.12
N LEU A 40 -15.37 -6.55 3.98
CA LEU A 40 -15.53 -6.59 5.43
C LEU A 40 -16.04 -5.26 6.00
N PHE A 41 -15.61 -4.12 5.45
CA PHE A 41 -16.13 -2.80 5.83
C PHE A 41 -17.61 -2.64 5.42
N ALA A 42 -17.95 -3.01 4.20
CA ALA A 42 -19.31 -2.87 3.65
C ALA A 42 -20.32 -3.74 4.40
N LYS A 43 -20.02 -5.04 4.58
CA LYS A 43 -20.94 -6.01 5.20
C LYS A 43 -21.31 -5.66 6.65
N HIS A 44 -20.39 -5.09 7.41
CA HIS A 44 -20.58 -4.86 8.84
C HIS A 44 -21.03 -3.44 9.20
N ASN A 45 -21.37 -2.60 8.22
CA ASN A 45 -21.77 -1.20 8.43
C ASN A 45 -20.82 -0.46 9.42
N SER A 46 -19.53 -0.77 9.27
CA SER A 46 -18.48 -0.53 10.25
C SER A 46 -18.13 0.95 10.39
N LEU A 47 -18.29 1.70 9.30
CA LEU A 47 -17.88 3.09 9.20
C LEU A 47 -18.66 4.02 10.14
N ARG A 48 -19.93 3.70 10.42
CA ARG A 48 -20.74 4.45 11.39
C ARG A 48 -20.42 4.13 12.84
N LYS A 49 -19.87 2.93 13.10
CA LYS A 49 -19.71 2.39 14.46
C LYS A 49 -18.28 2.55 14.99
N ASN A 50 -17.30 2.70 14.11
CA ASN A 50 -15.90 2.72 14.52
C ASN A 50 -15.06 3.74 13.76
N ARG A 51 -14.63 4.75 14.48
CA ARG A 51 -13.83 5.88 14.00
C ARG A 51 -12.56 5.46 13.26
N LEU A 52 -11.86 4.44 13.76
CA LEU A 52 -10.63 3.94 13.11
C LEU A 52 -10.89 3.28 11.75
N ASP A 53 -12.07 2.71 11.54
CA ASP A 53 -12.40 2.01 10.31
C ASP A 53 -12.46 2.98 9.10
N ILE A 54 -12.80 4.25 9.31
CA ILE A 54 -12.76 5.30 8.27
C ILE A 54 -11.32 5.54 7.79
N LEU A 55 -10.38 5.67 8.72
CA LEU A 55 -8.98 5.91 8.39
C LEU A 55 -8.29 4.67 7.80
N LEU A 56 -8.68 3.47 8.26
CA LEU A 56 -8.21 2.22 7.67
C LEU A 56 -8.77 2.03 6.25
N LEU A 57 -10.02 2.44 6.01
CA LEU A 57 -10.60 2.46 4.66
C LEU A 57 -9.86 3.45 3.76
N SER A 58 -9.51 4.64 4.26
CA SER A 58 -8.70 5.62 3.54
C SER A 58 -7.39 5.02 3.05
N MET A 59 -6.68 4.32 3.94
CA MET A 59 -5.43 3.64 3.63
C MET A 59 -5.63 2.52 2.59
N THR A 60 -6.67 1.69 2.77
CA THR A 60 -7.02 0.63 1.81
C THR A 60 -7.37 1.19 0.43
N LEU A 61 -8.07 2.34 0.37
CA LEU A 61 -8.40 3.01 -0.89
C LEU A 61 -7.15 3.54 -1.59
N ALA A 62 -6.23 4.13 -0.85
CA ALA A 62 -4.96 4.62 -1.39
C ALA A 62 -4.08 3.46 -1.92
N ASP A 63 -4.00 2.35 -1.18
CA ASP A 63 -3.28 1.15 -1.59
C ASP A 63 -3.90 0.51 -2.84
N PHE A 64 -5.24 0.49 -2.92
CA PHE A 64 -5.96 0.01 -4.10
C PHE A 64 -5.68 0.86 -5.34
N LEU A 65 -5.62 2.20 -5.19
CA LEU A 65 -5.23 3.09 -6.29
C LEU A 65 -3.81 2.80 -6.78
N THR A 66 -2.87 2.55 -5.87
CA THR A 66 -1.49 2.15 -6.24
C THR A 66 -1.49 0.86 -7.06
N LEU A 67 -2.25 -0.15 -6.64
CA LEU A 67 -2.36 -1.43 -7.36
C LEU A 67 -2.92 -1.26 -8.78
N LEU A 68 -3.91 -0.38 -8.97
CA LEU A 68 -4.48 -0.09 -10.30
C LEU A 68 -3.47 0.55 -11.26
N LEU A 69 -2.38 1.14 -10.74
CA LEU A 69 -1.33 1.75 -11.55
C LEU A 69 -0.23 0.77 -11.97
N ILE A 70 -0.11 -0.39 -11.31
CA ILE A 70 0.91 -1.42 -11.63
C ILE A 70 0.85 -1.90 -13.09
N PRO A 71 -0.31 -2.11 -13.74
CA PRO A 71 -0.35 -2.56 -15.13
C PRO A 71 0.34 -1.60 -16.10
N PHE A 72 0.29 -0.28 -15.84
CA PHE A 72 0.96 0.72 -16.68
C PHE A 72 2.48 0.67 -16.52
N THR A 73 2.96 0.50 -15.27
CA THR A 73 4.39 0.28 -15.01
C THR A 73 4.88 -0.98 -15.69
N LEU A 74 4.12 -2.06 -15.57
CA LEU A 74 4.43 -3.36 -16.14
C LEU A 74 4.51 -3.27 -17.67
N HIS A 75 3.52 -2.64 -18.30
CA HIS A 75 3.52 -2.42 -19.74
C HIS A 75 4.76 -1.63 -20.18
N SER A 76 5.10 -0.54 -19.50
CA SER A 76 6.28 0.26 -19.80
C SER A 76 7.59 -0.52 -19.62
N ALA A 77 7.68 -1.35 -18.58
CA ALA A 77 8.86 -2.17 -18.31
C ALA A 77 9.07 -3.27 -19.36
N VAL A 78 7.99 -3.94 -19.80
CA VAL A 78 8.06 -5.02 -20.80
C VAL A 78 8.28 -4.47 -22.20
N SER A 79 7.56 -3.41 -22.58
CA SER A 79 7.69 -2.81 -23.92
C SER A 79 8.92 -1.89 -24.07
N GLN A 80 9.65 -1.63 -22.97
CA GLN A 80 10.77 -0.69 -22.91
C GLN A 80 10.42 0.68 -23.49
N SER A 81 9.12 1.04 -23.46
CA SER A 81 8.62 2.27 -24.04
C SER A 81 7.38 2.77 -23.32
N TRP A 82 7.12 4.09 -23.39
CA TRP A 82 5.92 4.72 -22.87
C TRP A 82 5.03 5.22 -24.03
N PRO A 83 4.04 4.43 -24.46
CA PRO A 83 3.22 4.77 -25.62
C PRO A 83 2.10 5.77 -25.34
N LEU A 84 1.75 6.02 -24.04
CA LEU A 84 0.55 6.75 -23.63
C LEU A 84 0.68 8.28 -23.68
N GLY A 85 1.79 8.79 -24.17
CA GLY A 85 2.01 10.23 -24.34
C GLY A 85 2.37 10.98 -23.04
N ASN A 86 2.68 12.27 -23.20
CA ASN A 86 3.21 13.08 -22.10
C ASN A 86 2.16 13.46 -21.05
N VAL A 87 0.93 13.76 -21.48
CA VAL A 87 -0.15 14.13 -20.56
C VAL A 87 -0.46 12.97 -19.60
N PHE A 88 -0.60 11.76 -20.15
CA PHE A 88 -0.87 10.59 -19.33
C PHE A 88 0.32 10.24 -18.43
N CYS A 89 1.57 10.45 -18.87
CA CYS A 89 2.74 10.30 -18.03
C CYS A 89 2.68 11.20 -16.78
N LYS A 90 2.32 12.48 -16.94
CA LYS A 90 2.15 13.40 -15.81
C LYS A 90 1.05 12.95 -14.85
N VAL A 91 -0.11 12.57 -15.39
CA VAL A 91 -1.24 12.06 -14.59
C VAL A 91 -0.85 10.79 -13.84
N TYR A 92 -0.18 9.85 -14.50
CA TYR A 92 0.29 8.60 -13.92
C TYR A 92 1.27 8.85 -12.77
N GLN A 93 2.28 9.69 -12.97
CA GLN A 93 3.25 10.05 -11.95
C GLN A 93 2.60 10.80 -10.77
N PHE A 94 1.62 11.68 -11.06
CA PHE A 94 0.83 12.34 -10.03
C PHE A 94 0.04 11.32 -9.19
N LEU A 95 -0.67 10.39 -9.82
CA LEU A 95 -1.48 9.39 -9.13
C LEU A 95 -0.63 8.45 -8.27
N LEU A 96 0.58 8.08 -8.72
CA LEU A 96 1.52 7.30 -7.91
C LEU A 96 1.93 8.06 -6.64
N ALA A 97 2.34 9.32 -6.77
CA ALA A 97 2.72 10.13 -5.61
C ALA A 97 1.54 10.41 -4.68
N PHE A 98 0.36 10.69 -5.25
CA PHE A 98 -0.87 10.96 -4.53
C PHE A 98 -1.33 9.75 -3.70
N SER A 99 -1.35 8.56 -4.30
CA SER A 99 -1.73 7.34 -3.60
C SER A 99 -0.74 6.97 -2.48
N LEU A 100 0.56 7.15 -2.72
CA LEU A 100 1.59 6.97 -1.69
C LEU A 100 1.39 7.94 -0.52
N ALA A 101 1.22 9.23 -0.81
CA ALA A 101 0.99 10.25 0.22
C ALA A 101 -0.29 9.95 1.03
N ALA A 102 -1.39 9.59 0.34
CA ALA A 102 -2.66 9.27 0.98
C ALA A 102 -2.55 8.04 1.90
N SER A 103 -1.84 6.98 1.48
CA SER A 103 -1.59 5.81 2.31
C SER A 103 -0.77 6.16 3.55
N THR A 104 0.33 6.89 3.37
CA THR A 104 1.25 7.27 4.45
C THR A 104 0.61 8.23 5.46
N TYR A 105 -0.09 9.26 4.98
CA TYR A 105 -0.79 10.21 5.86
C TYR A 105 -1.99 9.58 6.56
N SER A 106 -2.66 8.59 5.92
CA SER A 106 -3.67 7.77 6.60
C SER A 106 -3.07 6.97 7.76
N LEU A 107 -1.86 6.42 7.59
CA LEU A 107 -1.14 5.72 8.66
C LEU A 107 -0.81 6.68 9.83
N CYS A 108 -0.40 7.92 9.53
CA CYS A 108 -0.22 8.97 10.55
C CYS A 108 -1.52 9.26 11.30
N ALA A 109 -2.63 9.46 10.58
CA ALA A 109 -3.94 9.72 11.17
C ALA A 109 -4.42 8.55 12.05
N VAL A 110 -4.22 7.29 11.62
CA VAL A 110 -4.48 6.09 12.44
C VAL A 110 -3.63 6.11 13.71
N SER A 111 -2.33 6.41 13.61
CA SER A 111 -1.41 6.51 14.75
C SER A 111 -1.87 7.58 15.75
N MET A 112 -2.22 8.79 15.27
CA MET A 112 -2.71 9.90 16.09
C MET A 112 -4.03 9.53 16.79
N THR A 113 -5.01 9.03 16.04
CA THR A 113 -6.32 8.64 16.57
C THR A 113 -6.19 7.56 17.64
N ARG A 114 -5.32 6.56 17.43
CA ARG A 114 -5.03 5.54 18.44
C ARG A 114 -4.40 6.13 19.69
N ALA A 115 -3.41 7.03 19.56
CA ALA A 115 -2.81 7.70 20.68
C ALA A 115 -3.85 8.48 21.48
N MET A 116 -4.76 9.24 20.82
CA MET A 116 -5.85 9.96 21.47
C MET A 116 -6.82 9.05 22.23
N ILE A 117 -7.27 7.94 21.62
CA ILE A 117 -8.18 7.00 22.27
C ILE A 117 -7.56 6.38 23.54
N ILE A 118 -6.27 6.08 23.50
CA ILE A 118 -5.60 5.39 24.62
C ILE A 118 -5.23 6.37 25.73
N THR A 119 -4.73 7.56 25.38
CA THR A 119 -4.33 8.56 26.38
C THR A 119 -5.50 9.31 26.99
N ASN A 120 -6.65 9.32 26.32
CA ASN A 120 -7.84 10.05 26.80
C ASN A 120 -9.13 9.22 26.61
N PRO A 121 -9.29 8.10 27.34
CA PRO A 121 -10.39 7.16 27.14
C PRO A 121 -11.77 7.77 27.46
N TYR A 122 -11.84 8.79 28.29
CA TYR A 122 -13.10 9.48 28.67
C TYR A 122 -13.57 10.48 27.61
N ARG A 123 -12.66 10.97 26.76
CA ARG A 123 -12.97 11.90 25.66
C ARG A 123 -12.28 11.42 24.37
N PRO A 124 -12.72 10.30 23.81
CA PRO A 124 -12.18 9.83 22.55
C PRO A 124 -12.52 10.82 21.43
N PRO A 125 -11.72 10.93 20.36
CA PRO A 125 -12.00 11.81 19.23
C PRO A 125 -13.40 11.52 18.69
N ASP A 126 -14.20 12.56 18.43
CA ASP A 126 -15.54 12.43 17.84
C ASP A 126 -15.47 12.04 16.36
N MET A 127 -16.61 11.74 15.76
CA MET A 127 -16.67 11.36 14.34
C MET A 127 -16.30 12.51 13.42
N ASP A 128 -16.66 13.73 13.78
CA ASP A 128 -16.38 14.94 12.98
C ASP A 128 -14.88 15.18 12.86
N LEU A 129 -14.14 15.03 13.96
CA LEU A 129 -12.69 15.12 13.94
C LEU A 129 -12.05 14.03 13.04
N VAL A 130 -12.56 12.82 13.08
CA VAL A 130 -12.02 11.72 12.24
C VAL A 130 -12.36 11.93 10.77
N VAL A 131 -13.55 12.43 10.46
CA VAL A 131 -13.93 12.80 9.09
C VAL A 131 -13.07 13.98 8.62
N LEU A 132 -12.84 14.98 9.47
CA LEU A 132 -11.92 16.07 9.15
C LEU A 132 -10.50 15.55 8.86
N MET A 133 -9.97 14.63 9.69
CA MET A 133 -8.67 13.99 9.42
C MET A 133 -8.66 13.28 8.07
N PHE A 134 -9.72 12.55 7.73
CA PHE A 134 -9.86 11.90 6.43
C PHE A 134 -9.78 12.92 5.29
N VAL A 135 -10.56 14.00 5.35
CA VAL A 135 -10.55 15.06 4.32
C VAL A 135 -9.18 15.72 4.22
N LEU A 136 -8.55 16.03 5.37
CA LEU A 136 -7.22 16.65 5.40
C LEU A 136 -6.14 15.73 4.83
N VAL A 137 -6.19 14.42 5.08
CA VAL A 137 -5.28 13.44 4.47
C VAL A 137 -5.35 13.51 2.95
N TRP A 138 -6.54 13.46 2.37
CA TRP A 138 -6.72 13.47 0.92
C TRP A 138 -6.37 14.82 0.29
N ALA A 139 -6.79 15.92 0.92
CA ALA A 139 -6.45 17.26 0.46
C ALA A 139 -4.93 17.53 0.52
N LEU A 140 -4.28 17.20 1.63
CA LEU A 140 -2.84 17.36 1.78
C LEU A 140 -2.07 16.50 0.79
N SER A 141 -2.49 15.25 0.59
CA SER A 141 -1.90 14.35 -0.41
C SER A 141 -1.99 14.92 -1.80
N PHE A 142 -3.14 15.52 -2.17
CA PHE A 142 -3.34 16.17 -3.46
C PHE A 142 -2.38 17.35 -3.65
N PHE A 143 -2.38 18.30 -2.72
CA PHE A 143 -1.61 19.52 -2.85
C PHE A 143 -0.10 19.29 -2.78
N VAL A 144 0.37 18.31 -2.01
CA VAL A 144 1.80 17.98 -1.93
C VAL A 144 2.26 17.21 -3.17
N SER A 145 1.42 16.34 -3.75
CA SER A 145 1.79 15.54 -4.92
C SER A 145 1.78 16.33 -6.23
N LEU A 146 0.92 17.35 -6.34
CA LEU A 146 0.72 18.10 -7.56
C LEU A 146 2.00 18.81 -8.06
N PRO A 147 2.67 19.66 -7.27
CA PRO A 147 3.86 20.37 -7.74
C PRO A 147 5.02 19.43 -8.04
N LEU A 148 5.18 18.35 -7.25
CA LEU A 148 6.28 17.41 -7.39
C LEU A 148 6.24 16.65 -8.74
N ARG A 149 5.05 16.52 -9.36
CA ARG A 149 4.84 15.73 -10.59
C ARG A 149 4.47 16.55 -11.81
N MET A 150 4.23 17.85 -11.66
CA MET A 150 4.03 18.76 -12.80
C MET A 150 5.22 18.78 -13.76
N PHE A 151 6.41 18.53 -13.25
CA PHE A 151 7.68 18.47 -13.99
C PHE A 151 7.97 17.09 -14.60
N ALA A 152 7.10 16.08 -14.41
CA ALA A 152 7.27 14.79 -15.08
C ALA A 152 7.15 14.98 -16.59
N THR A 153 8.10 14.46 -17.35
CA THR A 153 8.10 14.50 -18.80
C THR A 153 8.40 13.12 -19.38
N ARG A 154 7.95 12.93 -20.61
CA ARG A 154 8.37 11.81 -21.42
C ARG A 154 9.72 12.15 -22.01
N ASP A 155 10.80 11.68 -21.41
CA ASP A 155 12.11 11.83 -21.99
C ASP A 155 12.35 10.74 -23.03
N SER A 156 12.62 11.16 -24.26
CA SER A 156 13.31 10.31 -25.21
C SER A 156 14.75 10.17 -24.72
N VAL A 157 15.10 9.02 -24.18
CA VAL A 157 16.49 8.70 -23.90
C VAL A 157 17.24 8.82 -25.22
N GLY A 158 18.21 9.76 -25.26
CA GLY A 158 18.87 10.20 -26.47
C GLY A 158 19.46 9.09 -27.32
N PRO A 159 19.88 9.37 -28.54
CA PRO A 159 20.31 8.37 -29.50
C PRO A 159 21.60 7.72 -29.06
N SER A 160 21.51 6.60 -28.38
CA SER A 160 22.57 5.62 -28.33
C SER A 160 22.45 4.82 -29.63
N ALA A 161 23.33 5.06 -30.55
CA ALA A 161 23.78 4.33 -31.74
C ALA A 161 22.93 3.23 -32.43
N ALA A 162 21.67 3.06 -32.06
CA ALA A 162 20.72 2.19 -32.76
C ALA A 162 19.38 2.96 -32.85
N ASN A 163 18.83 3.05 -34.03
CA ASN A 163 17.66 3.82 -34.46
C ASN A 163 16.31 3.54 -33.72
N PHE A 164 16.32 3.35 -32.41
CA PHE A 164 15.15 3.10 -31.60
C PHE A 164 15.11 4.09 -30.43
N SER A 165 14.32 5.13 -30.57
CA SER A 165 14.04 6.08 -29.47
C SER A 165 13.10 5.41 -28.47
N THR A 166 13.67 4.80 -27.43
CA THR A 166 12.90 4.31 -26.27
C THR A 166 12.47 5.51 -25.42
N SER A 167 11.18 5.77 -25.37
CA SER A 167 10.63 6.83 -24.53
C SER A 167 10.18 6.23 -23.19
N SER A 168 10.71 6.72 -22.09
CA SER A 168 10.31 6.35 -20.73
C SER A 168 9.54 7.49 -20.06
N CYS A 169 8.59 7.16 -19.19
CA CYS A 169 7.90 8.13 -18.35
C CYS A 169 8.69 8.31 -17.05
N LEU A 170 9.61 9.27 -17.06
CA LEU A 170 10.45 9.61 -15.90
C LEU A 170 10.17 11.05 -15.44
N PRO A 171 10.36 11.36 -14.15
CA PRO A 171 10.41 12.75 -13.71
C PRO A 171 11.57 13.45 -14.42
N THR A 172 11.35 14.68 -14.90
CA THR A 172 12.40 15.45 -15.62
C THR A 172 13.59 15.69 -14.71
N ILE A 173 14.73 15.12 -15.10
CA ILE A 173 15.87 14.91 -14.20
C ILE A 173 16.85 16.13 -14.18
N HIS A 174 16.81 17.05 -15.17
CA HIS A 174 18.00 17.86 -15.47
C HIS A 174 18.28 19.10 -14.60
N GLN A 175 17.30 19.76 -13.96
CA GLN A 175 17.61 20.95 -13.15
C GLN A 175 17.12 20.92 -11.70
N HIS A 176 16.08 20.14 -11.38
CA HIS A 176 15.45 20.12 -10.05
C HIS A 176 15.32 18.73 -9.44
N HIS A 177 16.03 17.73 -9.96
CA HIS A 177 15.91 16.35 -9.52
C HIS A 177 16.17 16.18 -8.02
N TYR A 178 17.24 16.78 -7.51
CA TYR A 178 17.56 16.74 -6.07
C TYR A 178 16.44 17.30 -5.19
N GLN A 179 15.89 18.45 -5.58
CA GLN A 179 14.82 19.09 -4.81
C GLN A 179 13.57 18.21 -4.78
N VAL A 180 13.24 17.56 -5.90
CA VAL A 180 12.10 16.64 -5.98
C VAL A 180 12.33 15.40 -5.12
N VAL A 181 13.49 14.73 -5.25
CA VAL A 181 13.84 13.54 -4.46
C VAL A 181 13.88 13.86 -2.97
N LEU A 182 14.55 14.96 -2.59
CA LEU A 182 14.62 15.39 -1.20
C LEU A 182 13.25 15.75 -0.64
N SER A 183 12.44 16.48 -1.41
CA SER A 183 11.07 16.83 -0.99
C SER A 183 10.21 15.60 -0.78
N GLN A 184 10.30 14.61 -1.67
CA GLN A 184 9.58 13.34 -1.53
C GLN A 184 10.04 12.57 -0.30
N PHE A 185 11.33 12.43 -0.10
CA PHE A 185 11.88 11.79 1.10
C PHE A 185 11.40 12.47 2.38
N VAL A 186 11.46 13.80 2.43
CA VAL A 186 11.05 14.57 3.62
C VAL A 186 9.53 14.45 3.83
N LEU A 187 8.72 14.72 2.79
CA LEU A 187 7.27 14.83 2.94
C LEU A 187 6.57 13.47 2.99
N PHE A 188 7.03 12.47 2.26
CA PHE A 188 6.35 11.17 2.19
C PHE A 188 6.96 10.10 3.11
N TYR A 189 8.17 10.34 3.62
CA TYR A 189 8.84 9.39 4.51
C TYR A 189 9.21 10.00 5.87
N LEU A 190 10.10 10.98 5.91
CA LEU A 190 10.70 11.48 7.15
C LEU A 190 9.65 12.09 8.09
N VAL A 191 8.87 13.07 7.62
CA VAL A 191 7.83 13.74 8.43
C VAL A 191 6.78 12.74 8.94
N PRO A 192 6.18 11.88 8.10
CA PRO A 192 5.28 10.82 8.57
C PRO A 192 5.89 9.92 9.63
N MET A 193 7.13 9.47 9.44
CA MET A 193 7.79 8.60 10.42
C MET A 193 8.04 9.30 11.75
N LEU A 194 8.41 10.57 11.74
CA LEU A 194 8.57 11.38 12.95
C LEU A 194 7.23 11.54 13.69
N VAL A 195 6.13 11.79 12.97
CA VAL A 195 4.78 11.88 13.58
C VAL A 195 4.39 10.57 14.23
N ILE A 196 4.60 9.43 13.54
CA ILE A 196 4.31 8.11 14.08
C ILE A 196 5.19 7.83 15.30
N ALA A 197 6.49 8.06 15.22
CA ALA A 197 7.44 7.88 16.32
C ALA A 197 7.05 8.72 17.56
N PHE A 198 6.70 9.99 17.35
CA PHE A 198 6.24 10.87 18.43
C PHE A 198 4.98 10.31 19.13
N ASN A 199 3.99 9.87 18.37
CA ASN A 199 2.78 9.26 18.93
C ASN A 199 3.10 7.98 19.72
N TYR A 200 4.07 7.19 19.26
CA TYR A 200 4.52 5.99 19.97
C TYR A 200 5.22 6.30 21.28
N VAL A 201 6.14 7.27 21.27
CA VAL A 201 6.83 7.73 22.50
C VAL A 201 5.81 8.26 23.50
N ARG A 202 4.88 9.11 23.06
CA ARG A 202 3.79 9.62 23.89
C ARG A 202 2.96 8.49 24.50
N LEU A 203 2.59 7.49 23.71
CA LEU A 203 1.82 6.34 24.16
C LEU A 203 2.62 5.48 25.16
N ALA A 204 3.89 5.21 24.89
CA ALA A 204 4.76 4.43 25.79
C ALA A 204 4.93 5.12 27.14
N LEU A 205 5.16 6.44 27.14
CA LEU A 205 5.26 7.24 28.37
C LEU A 205 3.95 7.22 29.17
N PHE A 206 2.81 7.33 28.48
CA PHE A 206 1.50 7.25 29.14
C PHE A 206 1.30 5.87 29.81
N LEU A 207 1.57 4.79 29.11
CA LEU A 207 1.43 3.44 29.64
C LEU A 207 2.37 3.17 30.81
N HIS A 208 3.57 3.71 30.77
CA HIS A 208 4.53 3.58 31.89
C HIS A 208 4.07 4.32 33.14
N ARG A 209 3.41 5.46 32.99
CA ARG A 209 2.91 6.29 34.10
C ARG A 209 1.54 5.87 34.64
N SER A 210 0.81 5.00 33.95
CA SER A 210 -0.57 4.61 34.30
C SER A 210 -0.66 3.12 34.69
N PRO A 211 -0.29 2.74 35.93
CA PRO A 211 -0.25 1.33 36.35
C PRO A 211 -1.65 0.68 36.54
N VAL A 212 -2.74 1.46 36.46
CA VAL A 212 -4.10 1.02 36.86
C VAL A 212 -4.95 0.49 35.67
N MET A 213 -4.36 0.19 34.52
CA MET A 213 -5.13 -0.41 33.42
C MET A 213 -5.46 -1.89 33.69
N SER A 214 -6.74 -2.27 33.48
CA SER A 214 -7.11 -3.70 33.51
C SER A 214 -6.26 -4.51 32.52
N GLN A 215 -5.93 -5.76 32.86
CA GLN A 215 -5.12 -6.63 31.98
C GLN A 215 -5.71 -6.80 30.58
N ALA A 216 -7.06 -6.78 30.45
CA ALA A 216 -7.74 -6.86 29.16
C ALA A 216 -7.53 -5.60 28.32
N SER A 217 -7.60 -4.42 28.93
CA SER A 217 -7.36 -3.12 28.28
C SER A 217 -5.90 -3.01 27.86
N ALA A 218 -4.95 -3.36 28.72
CA ALA A 218 -3.51 -3.36 28.42
C ALA A 218 -3.16 -4.28 27.23
N ARG A 219 -3.74 -5.49 27.17
CA ARG A 219 -3.55 -6.42 26.04
C ARG A 219 -4.10 -5.88 24.72
N ASN A 220 -5.27 -5.24 24.73
CA ASN A 220 -5.87 -4.66 23.54
C ASN A 220 -5.06 -3.47 23.03
N THR A 221 -4.63 -2.60 23.94
CA THR A 221 -3.75 -1.46 23.66
C THR A 221 -2.43 -1.91 23.06
N ARG A 222 -1.75 -2.89 23.66
CA ARG A 222 -0.49 -3.44 23.16
C ARG A 222 -0.64 -4.01 21.74
N ARG A 223 -1.69 -4.79 21.47
CA ARG A 223 -1.93 -5.33 20.11
C ARG A 223 -2.17 -4.23 19.09
N ALA A 224 -2.95 -3.22 19.46
CA ALA A 224 -3.21 -2.09 18.60
C ALA A 224 -1.94 -1.30 18.27
N SER A 225 -1.06 -1.12 19.26
CA SER A 225 0.23 -0.46 19.09
C SER A 225 1.16 -1.29 18.19
N ILE A 226 1.26 -2.59 18.42
CA ILE A 226 2.05 -3.49 17.58
C ILE A 226 1.60 -3.41 16.12
N MET A 227 0.30 -3.36 15.83
CA MET A 227 -0.20 -3.27 14.46
C MET A 227 0.30 -2.01 13.74
N VAL A 228 0.23 -0.84 14.37
CA VAL A 228 0.72 0.41 13.74
C VAL A 228 2.25 0.39 13.64
N PHE A 229 2.94 -0.15 14.65
CA PHE A 229 4.40 -0.30 14.60
C PHE A 229 4.84 -1.20 13.43
N LEU A 230 4.18 -2.34 13.23
CA LEU A 230 4.46 -3.23 12.11
C LEU A 230 4.09 -2.58 10.76
N ALA A 231 3.02 -1.80 10.70
CA ALA A 231 2.66 -1.05 9.49
C ALA A 231 3.73 0.02 9.15
N ALA A 232 4.21 0.78 10.14
CA ALA A 232 5.28 1.75 9.94
C ALA A 232 6.62 1.08 9.60
N GLY A 233 6.94 -0.04 10.25
CA GLY A 233 8.14 -0.84 9.96
C GLY A 233 8.10 -1.42 8.54
N SER A 234 6.97 -1.99 8.13
CA SER A 234 6.79 -2.50 6.77
C SER A 234 6.89 -1.41 5.71
N PHE A 235 6.30 -0.24 5.98
CA PHE A 235 6.46 0.94 5.13
C PHE A 235 7.95 1.31 4.97
N SER A 236 8.70 1.36 6.07
CA SER A 236 10.13 1.68 6.02
C SER A 236 10.92 0.63 5.23
N VAL A 237 10.67 -0.66 5.43
CA VAL A 237 11.34 -1.73 4.67
C VAL A 237 11.02 -1.65 3.19
N CYS A 238 9.80 -1.28 2.84
CA CYS A 238 9.36 -1.20 1.44
C CYS A 238 9.86 0.05 0.71
N TRP A 239 9.99 1.19 1.39
CA TRP A 239 10.25 2.47 0.73
C TRP A 239 11.67 3.02 0.95
N LEU A 240 12.29 2.80 2.12
CA LEU A 240 13.62 3.32 2.41
C LEU A 240 14.70 2.87 1.40
N PRO A 241 14.74 1.59 0.94
CA PRO A 241 15.71 1.18 -0.06
C PRO A 241 15.62 1.98 -1.35
N SER A 242 14.42 2.35 -1.78
CA SER A 242 14.20 3.15 -2.98
C SER A 242 14.68 4.59 -2.83
N TYR A 243 14.46 5.22 -1.68
CA TYR A 243 15.02 6.55 -1.42
C TYR A 243 16.55 6.53 -1.35
N VAL A 244 17.13 5.45 -0.81
CA VAL A 244 18.60 5.26 -0.84
C VAL A 244 19.09 5.08 -2.27
N LEU A 245 18.40 4.29 -3.09
CA LEU A 245 18.73 4.12 -4.51
C LEU A 245 18.70 5.47 -5.26
N GLU A 246 17.61 6.24 -5.10
CA GLU A 246 17.46 7.56 -5.73
C GLU A 246 18.58 8.52 -5.31
N LEU A 247 18.97 8.49 -4.03
CA LEU A 247 20.10 9.28 -3.52
C LEU A 247 21.44 8.82 -4.13
N CYS A 248 21.68 7.52 -4.24
CA CYS A 248 22.89 6.97 -4.87
C CYS A 248 22.98 7.35 -6.35
N VAL A 249 21.86 7.31 -7.07
CA VAL A 249 21.79 7.78 -8.48
C VAL A 249 22.14 9.26 -8.57
N TYR A 250 21.58 10.08 -7.67
CA TYR A 250 21.86 11.51 -7.63
C TYR A 250 23.33 11.82 -7.34
N LEU A 251 23.95 11.10 -6.40
CA LEU A 251 25.35 11.28 -6.02
C LEU A 251 26.34 10.72 -7.07
N GLY A 252 25.84 10.17 -8.19
CA GLY A 252 26.67 9.57 -9.23
C GLY A 252 27.34 8.27 -8.79
N LEU A 253 26.87 7.63 -7.74
CA LEU A 253 27.38 6.35 -7.25
C LEU A 253 26.81 5.16 -8.03
N TYR A 254 25.79 5.40 -8.84
CA TYR A 254 25.16 4.37 -9.67
C TYR A 254 26.14 3.85 -10.72
N ARG A 255 26.24 2.53 -10.84
CA ARG A 255 27.01 1.84 -11.86
C ARG A 255 26.09 1.01 -12.73
N GLN A 256 26.41 0.89 -14.03
CA GLN A 256 25.70 -0.01 -14.93
C GLN A 256 26.27 -1.44 -14.81
N ASP A 257 26.07 -2.06 -13.65
CA ASP A 257 26.44 -3.45 -13.39
C ASP A 257 25.23 -4.26 -12.89
N SER A 258 25.38 -5.58 -12.92
CA SER A 258 24.30 -6.50 -12.53
C SER A 258 23.86 -6.33 -11.08
N ALA A 259 24.73 -5.89 -10.18
CA ALA A 259 24.39 -5.68 -8.78
C ALA A 259 23.39 -4.52 -8.61
N TRP A 260 23.59 -3.43 -9.34
CA TRP A 260 22.68 -2.28 -9.34
C TRP A 260 21.34 -2.60 -10.02
N GLU A 261 21.34 -3.40 -11.09
CA GLU A 261 20.10 -3.87 -11.72
C GLU A 261 19.27 -4.72 -10.76
N VAL A 262 19.91 -5.66 -10.05
CA VAL A 262 19.24 -6.45 -9.00
C VAL A 262 18.73 -5.57 -7.86
N PHE A 263 19.53 -4.59 -7.41
CA PHE A 263 19.12 -3.67 -6.35
C PHE A 263 17.90 -2.83 -6.77
N TYR A 264 17.91 -2.29 -7.99
CA TYR A 264 16.76 -1.57 -8.56
C TYR A 264 15.51 -2.45 -8.61
N PHE A 265 15.66 -3.69 -9.09
CA PHE A 265 14.58 -4.67 -9.12
C PHE A 265 13.98 -4.93 -7.73
N VAL A 266 14.82 -5.18 -6.73
CA VAL A 266 14.40 -5.41 -5.34
C VAL A 266 13.67 -4.19 -4.79
N CYS A 267 14.20 -2.99 -4.98
CA CYS A 267 13.55 -1.75 -4.53
C CYS A 267 12.15 -1.60 -5.14
N THR A 268 12.02 -1.83 -6.44
CA THR A 268 10.74 -1.70 -7.15
C THR A 268 9.72 -2.74 -6.68
N VAL A 269 10.15 -3.99 -6.52
CA VAL A 269 9.29 -5.07 -5.98
C VAL A 269 8.82 -4.74 -4.57
N LEU A 270 9.68 -4.24 -3.70
CA LEU A 270 9.33 -3.84 -2.34
C LEU A 270 8.28 -2.71 -2.33
N GLN A 271 8.42 -1.70 -3.19
CA GLN A 271 7.44 -0.62 -3.30
C GLN A 271 6.04 -1.16 -3.67
N TYR A 272 5.97 -2.07 -4.64
CA TYR A 272 4.69 -2.67 -5.06
C TYR A 272 4.14 -3.69 -4.08
N LEU A 273 4.98 -4.28 -3.24
CA LEU A 273 4.55 -5.19 -2.18
C LEU A 273 3.84 -4.45 -1.03
N HIS A 274 4.19 -3.18 -0.78
CA HIS A 274 3.65 -2.38 0.32
C HIS A 274 2.10 -2.40 0.40
N PRO A 275 1.33 -2.15 -0.69
CA PRO A 275 -0.12 -2.21 -0.68
C PRO A 275 -0.72 -3.57 -0.29
N CYS A 276 0.05 -4.65 -0.38
CA CYS A 276 -0.38 -6.00 0.02
C CYS A 276 -0.20 -6.24 1.52
N VAL A 277 0.75 -5.54 2.16
CA VAL A 277 1.09 -5.77 3.57
C VAL A 277 0.01 -5.25 4.51
N ASN A 278 -0.56 -4.07 4.23
CA ASN A 278 -1.54 -3.43 5.08
C ASN A 278 -2.80 -4.29 5.34
N PRO A 279 -3.48 -4.86 4.33
CA PRO A 279 -4.59 -5.80 4.53
C PRO A 279 -4.22 -7.02 5.37
N VAL A 280 -3.02 -7.58 5.14
CA VAL A 280 -2.53 -8.73 5.89
C VAL A 280 -2.39 -8.40 7.37
N LEU A 281 -1.78 -7.26 7.71
CA LEU A 281 -1.64 -6.80 9.09
C LEU A 281 -3.01 -6.60 9.77
N TYR A 282 -4.00 -6.02 9.07
CA TYR A 282 -5.34 -5.83 9.64
C TYR A 282 -6.04 -7.15 9.92
N VAL A 283 -6.03 -8.06 8.96
CA VAL A 283 -6.70 -9.35 9.05
C VAL A 283 -6.05 -10.26 10.10
N LEU A 284 -4.71 -10.27 10.20
CA LEU A 284 -3.99 -11.15 11.13
C LEU A 284 -3.97 -10.62 12.56
N LEU A 285 -3.74 -9.33 12.77
CA LEU A 285 -3.48 -8.77 14.09
C LEU A 285 -4.74 -8.26 14.80
N SER A 286 -5.74 -7.80 14.06
CA SER A 286 -6.99 -7.31 14.64
C SER A 286 -7.93 -8.47 14.94
N LYS A 287 -8.25 -8.69 16.24
CA LYS A 287 -9.28 -9.68 16.66
C LYS A 287 -10.62 -9.45 15.97
N ARG A 288 -10.98 -8.17 15.79
CA ARG A 288 -12.23 -7.76 15.19
C ARG A 288 -12.33 -8.21 13.72
N TYR A 289 -11.28 -8.04 12.93
CA TYR A 289 -11.26 -8.48 11.53
C TYR A 289 -11.16 -10.00 11.41
N ARG A 290 -10.46 -10.67 12.32
CA ARG A 290 -10.44 -12.13 12.37
C ARG A 290 -11.83 -12.73 12.65
N HIS A 291 -12.57 -12.15 13.58
CA HIS A 291 -13.94 -12.58 13.87
C HIS A 291 -14.86 -12.34 12.66
N ARG A 292 -14.82 -11.15 12.09
CA ARG A 292 -15.58 -10.79 10.89
C ARG A 292 -15.24 -11.66 9.67
N ARG A 293 -13.97 -12.02 9.50
CA ARG A 293 -13.55 -12.97 8.45
C ARG A 293 -14.14 -14.35 8.70
N ALA A 294 -14.12 -14.83 9.92
CA ALA A 294 -14.74 -16.11 10.27
C ALA A 294 -16.24 -16.10 9.99
N GLU A 295 -16.96 -15.06 10.40
CA GLU A 295 -18.38 -14.87 10.08
C GLU A 295 -18.62 -14.79 8.56
N TRP A 296 -17.75 -14.14 7.80
CA TRP A 296 -17.86 -14.06 6.35
C TRP A 296 -17.65 -15.42 5.69
N LEU A 297 -16.61 -16.16 6.06
CA LEU A 297 -16.27 -17.47 5.50
C LEU A 297 -17.29 -18.54 5.94
N PHE A 298 -17.59 -18.63 7.23
CA PHE A 298 -18.48 -19.67 7.77
C PHE A 298 -19.95 -19.31 7.60
N GLY A 299 -20.31 -18.03 7.60
CA GLY A 299 -21.65 -17.56 7.27
C GLY A 299 -22.02 -17.83 5.81
N CYS A 300 -21.08 -17.74 4.87
CA CYS A 300 -21.30 -18.16 3.48
C CYS A 300 -21.47 -19.68 3.37
N THR A 301 -20.69 -20.46 4.11
CA THR A 301 -20.82 -21.93 4.11
C THR A 301 -22.13 -22.39 4.77
N ALA A 302 -22.56 -21.75 5.87
CA ALA A 302 -23.83 -22.02 6.52
C ALA A 302 -25.03 -21.60 5.64
N ALA A 303 -24.95 -20.48 4.95
CA ALA A 303 -25.97 -20.04 3.99
C ALA A 303 -26.04 -20.97 2.76
N ALA A 304 -24.89 -21.44 2.26
CA ALA A 304 -24.82 -22.41 1.18
C ALA A 304 -25.38 -23.80 1.60
N ALA A 305 -25.07 -24.24 2.82
CA ALA A 305 -25.63 -25.46 3.41
C ALA A 305 -27.16 -25.37 3.64
N ALA A 306 -27.64 -24.21 4.14
CA ALA A 306 -29.07 -23.96 4.31
C ALA A 306 -29.81 -23.85 2.97
N ALA A 307 -29.19 -23.28 1.93
CA ALA A 307 -29.73 -23.25 0.56
C ALA A 307 -29.81 -24.66 -0.03
N ARG A 308 -28.77 -25.48 0.18
CA ARG A 308 -28.73 -26.88 -0.27
C ARG A 308 -29.81 -27.73 0.40
N ASN A 309 -30.07 -27.52 1.69
CA ASN A 309 -31.14 -28.20 2.44
C ASN A 309 -32.54 -27.70 2.06
N ARG A 310 -32.70 -26.51 1.50
CA ARG A 310 -33.97 -26.01 0.97
C ARG A 310 -34.31 -26.55 -0.42
N VAL A 311 -33.30 -26.99 -1.18
CA VAL A 311 -33.48 -27.57 -2.53
C VAL A 311 -33.87 -29.05 -2.48
N HIS A 312 -33.78 -29.74 -1.32
CA HIS A 312 -34.19 -31.13 -1.14
C HIS A 312 -35.11 -31.32 0.07
N PRO A 313 -36.32 -30.71 0.13
CA PRO A 313 -37.31 -31.07 1.14
C PRO A 313 -38.18 -32.27 0.80
N GLU A 314 -38.12 -32.83 -0.41
CA GLU A 314 -39.12 -33.85 -0.85
C GLU A 314 -38.65 -35.33 -0.84
N VAL A 315 -37.45 -35.64 -0.40
CA VAL A 315 -36.94 -37.04 -0.48
C VAL A 315 -36.91 -37.75 0.90
N VAL A 316 -37.21 -37.05 2.01
CA VAL A 316 -37.12 -37.65 3.37
C VAL A 316 -38.51 -37.96 3.97
N SER A 317 -39.64 -37.56 3.35
CA SER A 317 -40.95 -37.80 3.93
C SER A 317 -41.66 -39.09 3.46
N VAL A 318 -41.04 -39.89 2.58
CA VAL A 318 -41.68 -41.14 2.06
C VAL A 318 -41.19 -42.42 2.74
N ALA A 319 -40.21 -42.35 3.65
CA ALA A 319 -39.57 -43.53 4.27
C ALA A 319 -40.05 -43.83 5.72
N THR A 320 -41.03 -43.10 6.28
CA THR A 320 -41.50 -43.32 7.66
C THR A 320 -42.98 -43.65 7.77
N GLU A 321 -43.67 -44.01 6.66
CA GLU A 321 -45.09 -44.51 6.70
C GLU A 321 -45.23 -45.96 6.28
N SER A 322 -44.19 -46.78 6.35
CA SER A 322 -44.32 -48.23 6.17
C SER A 322 -43.32 -48.97 7.08
N LEU A 323 -43.64 -48.98 8.38
CA LEU A 323 -43.31 -50.06 9.35
C LEU A 323 -44.10 -49.86 10.61
#